data_464b774efeb8e81fe0504b5314684b38
#
_entry.id   464b774efeb8e81fe0504b5314684b38
#
_cell.length_a   1.000
_cell.length_b   1.000
_cell.length_c   1.000
_cell.angle_alpha   90.00
_cell.angle_beta   90.00
_cell.angle_gamma   90.00
#
_symmetry.space_group_name_H-M   'P 1'
#
loop_
_entity.id
_entity.type
_entity.pdbx_description
1 polymer ?
#
loop_
_entity_poly.entity_id
_entity_poly.type
_entity_poly.pdbx_seq_one_letter_code
_entity_poly.pdbx_strand_id
1 'polypeptide(L)'
;MKEALDLRSKSGIHRLITALEERGFIRRLAHRARAIEILRLPESIEGGGFQPRIIEGSLTPPPAEALPIEAANALTLPIMGRIAAGTTIEDKQKVSNNVSVPGEMLKNSGRHYALEVKGDSMIEAGINDGDIVVINEQSDADNGDIVVALVDDQEATLKRLRKRGSVVALEAANPAYETRVYRDDQVKVQGKLVGLIRTY
;
A
#
# COMPACT_ATOMS: atom_id res chain seq x y z
N MET A 1 2.25 -20.07 -32.63
CA MET A 1 1.40 -20.58 -33.77
C MET A 1 1.75 -22.01 -34.19
N LYS A 2 3.01 -22.38 -34.43
CA LYS A 2 3.42 -23.75 -34.78
C LYS A 2 2.99 -24.81 -33.74
N GLU A 3 3.28 -24.53 -32.47
CA GLU A 3 2.96 -25.41 -31.32
C GLU A 3 1.45 -25.45 -31.03
N ALA A 4 0.76 -24.32 -31.16
CA ALA A 4 -0.69 -24.22 -30.92
C ALA A 4 -1.55 -24.97 -31.94
N LEU A 5 -0.99 -25.31 -33.12
CA LEU A 5 -1.69 -26.03 -34.22
C LEU A 5 -1.10 -27.42 -34.46
N ASP A 6 -0.22 -27.89 -33.57
CA ASP A 6 0.49 -29.19 -33.67
C ASP A 6 1.10 -29.47 -35.06
N LEU A 7 1.63 -28.43 -35.70
CA LEU A 7 2.22 -28.51 -37.02
C LEU A 7 3.72 -28.77 -36.94
N ARG A 8 4.18 -29.84 -37.61
CA ARG A 8 5.57 -30.30 -37.60
C ARG A 8 6.53 -29.39 -38.36
N SER A 9 6.06 -28.55 -39.31
CA SER A 9 6.93 -27.71 -40.10
C SER A 9 6.42 -26.29 -40.33
N LYS A 10 7.35 -25.32 -40.55
CA LYS A 10 7.01 -23.95 -40.96
C LYS A 10 6.28 -23.89 -42.31
N SER A 11 6.58 -24.81 -43.23
CA SER A 11 5.96 -24.90 -44.53
C SER A 11 4.47 -25.28 -44.45
N GLY A 12 4.07 -26.06 -43.43
CA GLY A 12 2.67 -26.37 -43.16
C GLY A 12 1.86 -25.15 -42.78
N ILE A 13 2.42 -24.27 -41.96
CA ILE A 13 1.78 -22.98 -41.58
C ILE A 13 1.60 -22.09 -42.81
N HIS A 14 2.64 -22.01 -43.64
CA HIS A 14 2.57 -21.18 -44.85
C HIS A 14 1.45 -21.65 -45.81
N ARG A 15 1.35 -22.95 -46.06
CA ARG A 15 0.27 -23.53 -46.90
C ARG A 15 -1.10 -23.27 -46.28
N LEU A 16 -1.23 -23.40 -44.95
CA LEU A 16 -2.50 -23.14 -44.26
C LEU A 16 -2.95 -21.68 -44.43
N ILE A 17 -2.03 -20.74 -44.18
CA ILE A 17 -2.32 -19.30 -44.30
C ILE A 17 -2.66 -18.95 -45.79
N THR A 18 -1.95 -19.48 -46.73
CA THR A 18 -2.23 -19.25 -48.15
C THR A 18 -3.60 -19.82 -48.54
N ALA A 19 -3.95 -21.03 -48.12
CA ALA A 19 -5.27 -21.62 -48.41
C ALA A 19 -6.42 -20.85 -47.72
N LEU A 20 -6.21 -20.27 -46.54
CA LEU A 20 -7.22 -19.44 -45.88
C LEU A 20 -7.39 -18.07 -46.58
N GLU A 21 -6.30 -17.51 -47.11
CA GLU A 21 -6.34 -16.28 -47.89
C GLU A 21 -7.04 -16.47 -49.25
N GLU A 22 -6.73 -17.53 -49.99
CA GLU A 22 -7.38 -17.91 -51.25
C GLU A 22 -8.88 -18.15 -51.09
N ARG A 23 -9.29 -18.68 -49.93
CA ARG A 23 -10.72 -18.92 -49.63
C ARG A 23 -11.43 -17.71 -49.03
N GLY A 24 -10.73 -16.58 -48.86
CA GLY A 24 -11.29 -15.32 -48.37
C GLY A 24 -11.60 -15.28 -46.88
N PHE A 25 -11.03 -16.17 -46.08
CA PHE A 25 -11.18 -16.14 -44.61
C PHE A 25 -10.28 -15.12 -43.94
N ILE A 26 -9.09 -14.89 -44.52
CA ILE A 26 -8.11 -13.96 -44.00
C ILE A 26 -7.50 -13.12 -45.12
N ARG A 27 -6.89 -11.98 -44.74
CA ARG A 27 -6.10 -11.13 -45.64
C ARG A 27 -4.80 -10.74 -44.95
N ARG A 28 -3.67 -10.77 -45.67
CA ARG A 28 -2.40 -10.23 -45.18
C ARG A 28 -2.36 -8.72 -45.40
N LEU A 29 -2.03 -8.01 -44.38
CA LEU A 29 -1.87 -6.56 -44.47
C LEU A 29 -0.53 -6.20 -45.10
N ALA A 30 -0.55 -5.42 -46.19
CA ALA A 30 0.66 -4.88 -46.79
C ALA A 30 1.42 -3.98 -45.83
N HIS A 31 2.73 -4.00 -45.91
CA HIS A 31 3.64 -3.16 -45.09
C HIS A 31 3.66 -3.44 -43.57
N ARG A 32 3.02 -4.51 -43.08
CA ARG A 32 3.13 -4.95 -41.69
C ARG A 32 3.55 -6.42 -41.64
N ALA A 33 4.78 -6.68 -41.23
CA ALA A 33 5.26 -8.05 -41.10
C ALA A 33 4.37 -8.85 -40.12
N ARG A 34 3.86 -9.99 -40.56
CA ARG A 34 3.03 -10.94 -39.76
C ARG A 34 1.62 -10.46 -39.39
N ALA A 35 1.12 -9.36 -39.91
CA ALA A 35 -0.25 -8.93 -39.66
C ALA A 35 -1.23 -9.64 -40.55
N ILE A 36 -2.24 -10.28 -39.96
CA ILE A 36 -3.33 -11.01 -40.62
C ILE A 36 -4.64 -10.41 -40.13
N GLU A 37 -5.51 -10.05 -41.06
CA GLU A 37 -6.88 -9.62 -40.82
C GLU A 37 -7.84 -10.78 -41.09
N ILE A 38 -8.80 -11.03 -40.20
CA ILE A 38 -9.85 -12.04 -40.39
C ILE A 38 -11.02 -11.37 -41.13
N LEU A 39 -11.36 -11.87 -42.32
CA LEU A 39 -12.43 -11.35 -43.15
C LEU A 39 -13.73 -12.14 -42.94
N ARG A 40 -13.63 -13.44 -42.68
CA ARG A 40 -14.77 -14.34 -42.54
C ARG A 40 -14.46 -15.42 -41.49
N LEU A 41 -15.45 -15.78 -40.71
CA LEU A 41 -15.39 -16.94 -39.82
C LEU A 41 -16.09 -18.14 -40.54
N PRO A 42 -15.64 -19.39 -40.29
CA PRO A 42 -16.34 -20.57 -40.78
C PRO A 42 -17.77 -20.63 -40.23
N GLU A 43 -18.74 -21.06 -41.05
CA GLU A 43 -20.15 -21.16 -40.66
C GLU A 43 -20.40 -22.06 -39.44
N SER A 44 -19.51 -23.02 -39.19
CA SER A 44 -19.54 -23.85 -37.97
C SER A 44 -19.29 -23.05 -36.67
N ILE A 45 -18.81 -21.81 -36.78
CA ILE A 45 -18.59 -20.90 -35.64
C ILE A 45 -19.72 -19.86 -35.57
N GLU A 46 -20.41 -19.58 -36.67
CA GLU A 46 -21.54 -18.64 -36.69
C GLU A 46 -22.83 -19.25 -36.09
N GLY A 47 -22.99 -20.58 -36.08
CA GLY A 47 -24.17 -21.26 -35.53
C GLY A 47 -24.09 -21.70 -34.08
N GLY A 48 -22.93 -21.72 -33.50
CA GLY A 48 -22.72 -21.95 -32.08
C GLY A 48 -22.02 -20.73 -31.52
N GLY A 49 -22.79 -19.74 -31.05
CA GLY A 49 -22.23 -18.55 -30.47
C GLY A 49 -21.12 -18.97 -29.50
N PHE A 50 -19.87 -18.60 -29.81
CA PHE A 50 -18.83 -18.52 -28.80
C PHE A 50 -19.33 -17.45 -27.81
N GLN A 51 -20.14 -17.91 -26.87
CA GLN A 51 -20.36 -17.18 -25.67
C GLN A 51 -19.06 -17.36 -24.91
N PRO A 52 -18.22 -16.30 -24.75
CA PRO A 52 -17.13 -16.33 -23.82
C PRO A 52 -17.80 -16.56 -22.47
N ARG A 53 -17.84 -17.81 -22.03
CA ARG A 53 -18.10 -18.10 -20.64
C ARG A 53 -16.90 -17.52 -19.93
N ILE A 54 -17.13 -16.48 -19.16
CA ILE A 54 -16.17 -16.05 -18.14
C ILE A 54 -16.04 -17.29 -17.26
N ILE A 55 -14.98 -18.06 -17.49
CA ILE A 55 -14.49 -18.98 -16.48
C ILE A 55 -14.00 -18.00 -15.43
N GLU A 56 -14.81 -17.74 -14.44
CA GLU A 56 -14.33 -17.21 -13.19
C GLU A 56 -13.17 -18.13 -12.83
N GLY A 57 -11.96 -17.69 -13.16
CA GLY A 57 -10.75 -18.35 -12.72
C GLY A 57 -10.97 -18.51 -11.22
N SER A 58 -10.55 -19.62 -10.63
CA SER A 58 -10.77 -19.93 -9.21
C SER A 58 -10.32 -18.76 -8.33
N LEU A 59 -11.06 -17.68 -8.38
CA LEU A 59 -11.20 -16.77 -7.29
C LEU A 59 -11.88 -17.65 -6.26
N THR A 60 -11.10 -18.17 -5.34
CA THR A 60 -11.65 -18.65 -4.08
C THR A 60 -12.71 -17.63 -3.73
N PRO A 61 -14.00 -18.01 -3.61
CA PRO A 61 -15.00 -17.04 -3.23
C PRO A 61 -14.45 -16.33 -2.00
N PRO A 62 -14.52 -15.01 -1.93
CA PRO A 62 -14.06 -14.31 -0.74
C PRO A 62 -14.66 -15.05 0.43
N PRO A 63 -13.90 -15.29 1.51
CA PRO A 63 -14.42 -16.02 2.66
C PRO A 63 -15.83 -15.52 2.91
N ALA A 64 -16.78 -16.43 3.13
CA ALA A 64 -18.22 -16.09 3.24
C ALA A 64 -18.51 -15.02 4.32
N GLU A 65 -17.49 -14.70 5.11
CA GLU A 65 -17.45 -13.70 6.17
C GLU A 65 -16.77 -12.38 5.74
N ALA A 66 -16.28 -12.26 4.49
CA ALA A 66 -15.73 -11.00 4.01
C ALA A 66 -16.87 -9.98 3.86
N LEU A 67 -16.91 -9.02 4.76
CA LEU A 67 -17.87 -7.91 4.73
C LEU A 67 -17.56 -7.00 3.53
N PRO A 68 -18.60 -6.50 2.81
CA PRO A 68 -18.40 -5.46 1.83
C PRO A 68 -17.78 -4.22 2.50
N ILE A 69 -16.94 -3.51 1.74
CA ILE A 69 -16.21 -2.31 2.23
C ILE A 69 -17.14 -1.28 2.88
N GLU A 70 -18.39 -1.17 2.41
CA GLU A 70 -19.41 -0.27 2.96
C GLU A 70 -19.85 -0.59 4.39
N ALA A 71 -19.63 -1.83 4.85
CA ALA A 71 -19.97 -2.25 6.20
C ALA A 71 -18.83 -2.04 7.23
N ALA A 72 -17.65 -1.65 6.78
CA ALA A 72 -16.56 -1.31 7.68
C ALA A 72 -16.84 0.06 8.30
N ASN A 73 -16.94 0.11 9.65
CA ASN A 73 -16.97 1.36 10.43
C ASN A 73 -15.61 2.08 10.31
N ALA A 74 -15.33 2.60 9.13
CA ALA A 74 -14.11 3.34 8.87
C ALA A 74 -14.26 4.79 9.36
N LEU A 75 -13.33 5.24 10.16
CA LEU A 75 -13.23 6.61 10.62
C LEU A 75 -12.13 7.33 9.82
N THR A 76 -12.38 8.59 9.49
CA THR A 76 -11.43 9.40 8.74
C THR A 76 -10.60 10.24 9.68
N LEU A 77 -9.27 10.07 9.63
CA LEU A 77 -8.32 10.84 10.42
C LEU A 77 -7.55 11.82 9.53
N PRO A 78 -7.28 13.04 10.01
CA PRO A 78 -6.42 13.98 9.31
C PRO A 78 -4.95 13.54 9.43
N ILE A 79 -4.20 13.61 8.32
CA ILE A 79 -2.75 13.48 8.32
C ILE A 79 -2.19 14.87 8.64
N MET A 80 -1.71 15.05 9.88
CA MET A 80 -1.30 16.35 10.42
C MET A 80 0.07 16.83 9.90
N GLY A 81 0.81 15.98 9.20
CA GLY A 81 2.12 16.29 8.64
C GLY A 81 3.05 15.08 8.61
N ARG A 82 4.34 15.37 8.48
CA ARG A 82 5.43 14.38 8.46
C ARG A 82 6.19 14.40 9.77
N ILE A 83 6.66 13.23 10.19
CA ILE A 83 7.49 13.09 11.38
C ILE A 83 8.79 12.36 11.01
N ALA A 84 9.93 12.99 11.33
CA ALA A 84 11.25 12.41 11.15
C ALA A 84 12.06 12.55 12.45
N ALA A 85 13.23 11.93 12.51
CA ALA A 85 14.20 12.26 13.54
C ALA A 85 14.75 13.68 13.28
N GLY A 86 14.48 14.62 14.18
CA GLY A 86 15.00 15.99 14.09
C GLY A 86 14.17 16.97 13.25
N THR A 87 12.89 16.72 13.05
CA THR A 87 12.00 17.67 12.37
C THR A 87 11.53 18.77 13.32
N THR A 88 11.74 20.00 12.92
CA THR A 88 11.18 21.19 13.59
C THR A 88 9.67 21.27 13.39
N ILE A 89 8.95 21.88 14.34
CA ILE A 89 7.48 22.04 14.34
C ILE A 89 6.96 22.83 13.11
N GLU A 90 7.83 23.56 12.45
CA GLU A 90 7.48 24.38 11.27
C GLU A 90 6.96 23.58 10.07
N ASP A 91 7.26 22.29 9.99
CA ASP A 91 6.72 21.39 8.97
C ASP A 91 5.25 20.97 9.19
N LYS A 92 4.56 21.52 10.18
CA LYS A 92 3.12 21.33 10.42
C LYS A 92 2.20 21.92 9.33
N GLN A 93 2.78 22.36 8.22
CA GLN A 93 1.99 23.00 7.17
C GLN A 93 1.33 22.00 6.23
N LYS A 94 0.01 22.05 6.31
CA LYS A 94 -1.04 21.50 5.45
C LYS A 94 -1.45 20.06 5.74
N VAL A 95 -2.48 19.95 6.56
CA VAL A 95 -3.50 18.90 6.44
C VAL A 95 -3.97 18.88 4.99
N SER A 96 -3.40 18.01 4.18
CA SER A 96 -3.75 17.90 2.76
C SER A 96 -4.47 16.62 2.44
N ASN A 97 -4.29 15.59 3.29
CA ASN A 97 -4.83 14.26 3.06
C ASN A 97 -5.47 13.72 4.33
N ASN A 98 -6.49 12.92 4.13
CA ASN A 98 -7.12 12.13 5.17
C ASN A 98 -6.82 10.65 4.93
N VAL A 99 -6.79 9.87 5.99
CA VAL A 99 -6.68 8.42 5.92
C VAL A 99 -7.89 7.78 6.59
N SER A 100 -8.46 6.76 5.97
CA SER A 100 -9.54 5.98 6.56
C SER A 100 -8.97 4.82 7.36
N VAL A 101 -9.36 4.71 8.61
CA VAL A 101 -8.90 3.67 9.53
C VAL A 101 -10.08 2.87 10.09
N PRO A 102 -9.94 1.56 10.34
CA PRO A 102 -10.95 0.79 11.05
C PRO A 102 -11.20 1.40 12.44
N GLY A 103 -12.46 1.57 12.81
CA GLY A 103 -12.83 2.12 14.12
C GLY A 103 -12.27 1.32 15.31
N GLU A 104 -12.00 0.04 15.10
CA GLU A 104 -11.37 -0.84 16.10
C GLU A 104 -9.93 -0.44 16.45
N MET A 105 -9.20 0.26 15.56
CA MET A 105 -7.89 0.83 15.85
C MET A 105 -7.96 1.98 16.85
N LEU A 106 -9.14 2.61 16.99
CA LEU A 106 -9.36 3.81 17.79
C LEU A 106 -10.09 3.47 19.11
N LYS A 107 -9.70 2.36 19.76
CA LYS A 107 -10.36 1.81 20.95
C LYS A 107 -10.36 2.74 22.17
N ASN A 108 -9.45 3.72 22.21
CA ASN A 108 -9.37 4.67 23.31
C ASN A 108 -10.21 5.90 23.03
N SER A 109 -10.97 6.35 24.03
CA SER A 109 -11.67 7.63 23.99
C SER A 109 -10.62 8.75 23.97
N GLY A 110 -10.54 9.52 22.89
CA GLY A 110 -9.58 10.61 22.75
C GLY A 110 -9.48 11.11 21.31
N ARG A 111 -8.71 12.14 21.13
CA ARG A 111 -8.40 12.62 19.79
C ARG A 111 -7.35 11.73 19.14
N HIS A 112 -7.56 11.41 17.88
CA HIS A 112 -6.61 10.67 17.08
C HIS A 112 -6.23 11.48 15.85
N TYR A 113 -5.00 11.35 15.44
CA TYR A 113 -4.47 11.94 14.21
C TYR A 113 -3.46 11.00 13.57
N ALA A 114 -3.15 11.26 12.32
CA ALA A 114 -2.15 10.49 11.59
C ALA A 114 -0.93 11.35 11.23
N LEU A 115 0.23 10.70 11.11
CA LEU A 115 1.47 11.29 10.63
C LEU A 115 2.10 10.38 9.59
N GLU A 116 2.71 10.96 8.55
CA GLU A 116 3.55 10.26 7.60
C GLU A 116 4.97 10.16 8.18
N VAL A 117 5.52 8.95 8.22
CA VAL A 117 6.88 8.70 8.73
C VAL A 117 7.90 9.05 7.66
N LYS A 118 8.96 9.75 8.07
CA LYS A 118 10.12 10.05 7.22
C LYS A 118 11.38 9.49 7.85
N GLY A 119 12.13 8.72 7.04
CA GLY A 119 13.39 8.09 7.46
C GLY A 119 13.19 6.70 8.10
N ASP A 120 14.28 6.15 8.59
CA ASP A 120 14.42 4.75 9.00
C ASP A 120 14.74 4.55 10.49
N SER A 121 14.60 5.61 11.31
CA SER A 121 15.00 5.56 12.73
C SER A 121 14.21 4.54 13.56
N MET A 122 13.08 4.01 13.04
CA MET A 122 12.20 3.07 13.73
C MET A 122 12.01 1.75 12.97
N ILE A 123 12.93 1.43 12.06
CA ILE A 123 12.81 0.27 11.15
C ILE A 123 12.76 -1.07 11.88
N GLU A 124 13.51 -1.25 12.98
CA GLU A 124 13.48 -2.48 13.78
C GLU A 124 12.19 -2.61 14.61
N ALA A 125 11.42 -1.53 14.75
CA ALA A 125 10.06 -1.59 15.28
C ALA A 125 9.02 -1.87 14.19
N GLY A 126 9.45 -2.15 12.96
CA GLY A 126 8.59 -2.40 11.82
C GLY A 126 7.98 -1.14 11.19
N ILE A 127 8.47 0.05 11.55
CA ILE A 127 8.01 1.34 11.02
C ILE A 127 9.00 1.85 10.00
N ASN A 128 8.57 1.97 8.73
CA ASN A 128 9.40 2.32 7.59
C ASN A 128 9.11 3.74 7.09
N ASP A 129 10.01 4.26 6.27
CA ASP A 129 9.77 5.51 5.51
C ASP A 129 8.51 5.40 4.67
N GLY A 130 7.66 6.43 4.70
CA GLY A 130 6.39 6.48 3.98
C GLY A 130 5.21 5.81 4.69
N ASP A 131 5.41 5.15 5.82
CA ASP A 131 4.30 4.61 6.61
C ASP A 131 3.43 5.73 7.19
N ILE A 132 2.15 5.44 7.36
CA ILE A 132 1.24 6.32 8.09
C ILE A 132 1.03 5.74 9.49
N VAL A 133 1.41 6.48 10.51
CA VAL A 133 1.22 6.11 11.91
C VAL A 133 -0.01 6.80 12.47
N VAL A 134 -0.84 6.03 13.18
CA VAL A 134 -2.03 6.52 13.88
C VAL A 134 -1.66 6.76 15.34
N ILE A 135 -1.88 7.97 15.79
CA ILE A 135 -1.48 8.47 17.11
C ILE A 135 -2.74 8.79 17.92
N ASN A 136 -2.81 8.27 19.15
CA ASN A 136 -3.75 8.73 20.17
C ASN A 136 -3.13 9.92 20.91
N GLU A 137 -3.79 11.08 20.85
CA GLU A 137 -3.34 12.30 21.55
C GLU A 137 -3.44 12.11 23.05
N GLN A 138 -2.30 12.12 23.72
CA GLN A 138 -2.18 12.02 25.19
C GLN A 138 -0.85 12.56 25.67
N SER A 139 -0.80 13.02 26.91
CA SER A 139 0.41 13.62 27.50
C SER A 139 1.26 12.65 28.32
N ASP A 140 0.81 11.41 28.49
CA ASP A 140 1.52 10.38 29.23
C ASP A 140 1.62 9.08 28.44
N ALA A 141 2.64 8.27 28.73
CA ALA A 141 2.86 6.97 28.12
C ALA A 141 3.75 6.09 29.01
N ASP A 142 3.62 4.78 28.83
CA ASP A 142 4.39 3.79 29.56
C ASP A 142 5.77 3.54 28.96
N ASN A 143 6.68 3.01 29.79
CA ASN A 143 7.98 2.57 29.33
C ASN A 143 7.85 1.49 28.23
N GLY A 144 8.48 1.74 27.10
CA GLY A 144 8.44 0.85 25.94
C GLY A 144 7.44 1.26 24.88
N ASP A 145 6.52 2.17 25.19
CA ASP A 145 5.61 2.74 24.20
C ASP A 145 6.37 3.52 23.12
N ILE A 146 5.85 3.47 21.91
CA ILE A 146 6.30 4.33 20.83
C ILE A 146 5.44 5.58 20.85
N VAL A 147 6.10 6.74 20.97
CA VAL A 147 5.45 8.03 21.20
C VAL A 147 5.91 9.08 20.21
N VAL A 148 5.04 10.02 19.94
CA VAL A 148 5.42 11.32 19.39
C VAL A 148 5.83 12.19 20.57
N ALA A 149 7.10 12.54 20.64
CA ALA A 149 7.66 13.39 21.68
C ALA A 149 8.09 14.73 21.10
N LEU A 150 7.79 15.80 21.83
CA LEU A 150 8.26 17.14 21.57
C LEU A 150 9.42 17.44 22.51
N VAL A 151 10.60 17.72 21.97
CA VAL A 151 11.82 18.00 22.70
C VAL A 151 12.07 19.51 22.68
N ASP A 152 12.32 20.09 23.84
CA ASP A 152 12.61 21.51 24.06
C ASP A 152 11.60 22.47 23.38
N ASP A 153 10.34 22.02 23.24
CA ASP A 153 9.26 22.72 22.54
C ASP A 153 9.55 23.03 21.04
N GLN A 154 10.55 22.40 20.45
CA GLN A 154 11.02 22.70 19.09
C GLN A 154 11.04 21.49 18.17
N GLU A 155 11.51 20.35 18.60
CA GLU A 155 11.72 19.17 17.79
C GLU A 155 10.67 18.09 18.10
N ALA A 156 9.86 17.72 17.11
CA ALA A 156 8.97 16.58 17.20
C ALA A 156 9.64 15.32 16.65
N THR A 157 9.56 14.21 17.36
CA THR A 157 10.18 12.95 16.95
C THR A 157 9.34 11.74 17.36
N LEU A 158 9.42 10.66 16.57
CA LEU A 158 8.80 9.36 16.87
C LEU A 158 9.87 8.42 17.41
N LYS A 159 9.75 8.02 18.68
CA LYS A 159 10.76 7.20 19.39
C LYS A 159 10.09 6.28 20.39
N ARG A 160 10.86 5.29 20.86
CA ARG A 160 10.47 4.48 22.01
C ARG A 160 10.81 5.22 23.29
N LEU A 161 9.81 5.38 24.15
CA LEU A 161 9.94 6.05 25.43
C LEU A 161 10.56 5.12 26.47
N ARG A 162 11.59 5.62 27.20
CA ARG A 162 12.10 5.03 28.42
C ARG A 162 12.21 6.11 29.48
N LYS A 163 11.44 6.00 30.54
CA LYS A 163 11.42 6.94 31.65
C LYS A 163 11.96 6.30 32.93
N ARG A 164 12.91 6.94 33.56
CA ARG A 164 13.48 6.47 34.83
C ARG A 164 13.71 7.66 35.75
N GLY A 165 12.82 7.85 36.73
CA GLY A 165 12.83 9.01 37.62
C GLY A 165 12.65 10.30 36.80
N SER A 166 13.59 11.24 36.93
CA SER A 166 13.60 12.52 36.22
C SER A 166 14.30 12.48 34.86
N VAL A 167 14.63 11.30 34.38
CA VAL A 167 15.35 11.11 33.09
C VAL A 167 14.48 10.41 32.09
N VAL A 168 14.44 10.94 30.90
CA VAL A 168 13.71 10.39 29.74
C VAL A 168 14.70 10.06 28.63
N ALA A 169 14.75 8.82 28.22
CA ALA A 169 15.49 8.40 27.03
C ALA A 169 14.49 8.19 25.87
N LEU A 170 14.83 8.73 24.72
CA LEU A 170 14.13 8.54 23.46
C LEU A 170 14.99 7.63 22.57
N GLU A 171 14.59 6.35 22.51
CA GLU A 171 15.32 5.30 21.83
C GLU A 171 14.84 5.18 20.38
N ALA A 172 15.76 5.23 19.43
CA ALA A 172 15.50 4.79 18.06
C ALA A 172 15.42 3.26 18.04
N ALA A 173 14.61 2.71 17.15
CA ALA A 173 14.61 1.29 16.83
C ALA A 173 15.41 1.07 15.54
N ASN A 174 16.66 1.52 15.55
CA ASN A 174 17.65 1.35 14.50
C ASN A 174 19.03 1.63 15.12
N PRO A 175 19.98 0.67 15.11
CA PRO A 175 21.31 0.82 15.69
C PRO A 175 22.17 1.94 15.09
N ALA A 176 21.82 2.42 13.90
CA ALA A 176 22.49 3.55 13.26
C ALA A 176 22.23 4.90 13.98
N TYR A 177 21.24 4.92 14.88
CA TYR A 177 20.84 6.12 15.61
C TYR A 177 21.15 5.98 17.10
N GLU A 178 21.75 7.00 17.67
CA GLU A 178 22.03 7.03 19.10
C GLU A 178 20.77 7.31 19.92
N THR A 179 20.68 6.66 21.08
CA THR A 179 19.68 6.98 22.10
C THR A 179 19.99 8.34 22.71
N ARG A 180 19.04 9.26 22.63
CA ARG A 180 19.16 10.58 23.23
C ARG A 180 18.50 10.59 24.60
N VAL A 181 19.21 11.16 25.58
CA VAL A 181 18.76 11.22 26.97
C VAL A 181 18.50 12.68 27.36
N TYR A 182 17.35 12.93 27.95
CA TYR A 182 16.88 14.26 28.32
C TYR A 182 16.42 14.27 29.78
N ARG A 183 16.22 15.45 30.32
CA ARG A 183 15.49 15.64 31.58
C ARG A 183 13.98 15.58 31.27
N ASP A 184 13.18 15.20 32.25
CA ASP A 184 11.72 15.07 32.12
C ASP A 184 11.05 16.40 31.70
N ASP A 185 11.61 17.53 32.11
CA ASP A 185 11.12 18.86 31.74
C ASP A 185 11.37 19.27 30.29
N GLN A 186 12.28 18.59 29.60
CA GLN A 186 12.64 18.83 28.21
C GLN A 186 11.78 18.03 27.21
N VAL A 187 11.05 17.01 27.66
CA VAL A 187 10.30 16.11 26.79
C VAL A 187 8.82 16.15 27.12
N LYS A 188 8.00 16.48 26.13
CA LYS A 188 6.54 16.44 26.23
C LYS A 188 6.00 15.38 25.30
N VAL A 189 5.33 14.37 25.85
CA VAL A 189 4.60 13.39 25.05
C VAL A 189 3.39 14.09 24.40
N GLN A 190 3.27 13.96 23.09
CA GLN A 190 2.16 14.51 22.31
C GLN A 190 1.12 13.44 21.97
N GLY A 191 1.51 12.17 22.03
CA GLY A 191 0.64 11.04 21.82
C GLY A 191 1.40 9.73 21.69
N LYS A 192 0.62 8.65 21.75
CA LYS A 192 1.07 7.26 21.68
C LYS A 192 0.66 6.63 20.36
N LEU A 193 1.55 5.83 19.77
CA LEU A 193 1.26 5.01 18.60
C LEU A 193 0.21 3.95 18.95
N VAL A 194 -0.86 3.89 18.17
CA VAL A 194 -1.94 2.89 18.33
C VAL A 194 -2.16 2.06 17.07
N GLY A 195 -1.66 2.49 15.93
CA GLY A 195 -1.78 1.76 14.68
C GLY A 195 -0.81 2.23 13.61
N LEU A 196 -0.62 1.41 12.58
CA LEU A 196 0.22 1.68 11.42
C LEU A 196 -0.49 1.22 10.16
N ILE A 197 -0.40 2.01 9.11
CA ILE A 197 -0.95 1.72 7.79
C ILE A 197 0.19 1.79 6.78
N ARG A 198 0.34 0.74 6.00
CA ARG A 198 1.30 0.65 4.90
C ARG A 198 0.58 0.25 3.63
N THR A 199 0.87 0.96 2.55
CA THR A 199 0.43 0.61 1.19
C THR A 199 1.64 0.17 0.37
N TYR A 200 1.47 -0.83 -0.48
CA TYR A 200 2.51 -1.39 -1.34
C TYR A 200 2.24 -1.05 -2.79
#